data_5a7806b004d4851adcce2397e7709794
#
_entry.id   5a7806b004d4851adcce2397e7709794
#
_cell.length_a   1.000
_cell.length_b   1.000
_cell.length_c   1.000
_cell.angle_alpha   90.00
_cell.angle_beta   90.00
_cell.angle_gamma   90.00
#
_symmetry.space_group_name_H-M   'P 1'
#
loop_
_entity.id
_entity.type
_entity.pdbx_description
1 polymer ?
#
loop_
_entity_poly.entity_id
_entity_poly.type
_entity_poly.pdbx_seq_one_letter_code
_entity_poly.pdbx_strand_id
1 'polypeptide(L)'
;LANYRFNHPDYIFPIPDDEVILRGEAIGHPMLPASQRIVNDFQVARLHEFYIVTGANMAGKSTFLRTIGTNLILANCGCVVCAKTFRFQPIAIFSSMRTADNLAKGTSYFHAELLRLKQLVETAEKEDKLFIILDEILKGTNSVDKLNGSRLFLQKLLSLPVSGLIATHDLELGKLADVFPRHFINNCFEIAHSGTEISYDYKLKPGISQTMNASILLKKMGLV
;
A
#
# COMPACT_ATOMS: atom_id res chain seq x y z
N LEU A 1 5.55 15.58 -20.24
CA LEU A 1 6.73 15.21 -19.43
C LEU A 1 7.62 16.43 -19.16
N ALA A 2 8.04 17.20 -20.19
CA ALA A 2 8.91 18.37 -20.02
C ALA A 2 8.31 19.41 -19.06
N ASN A 3 7.03 19.76 -19.20
CA ASN A 3 6.34 20.70 -18.32
C ASN A 3 6.25 20.19 -16.86
N TYR A 4 6.08 18.88 -16.66
CA TYR A 4 6.08 18.30 -15.32
C TYR A 4 7.46 18.41 -14.65
N ARG A 5 8.54 18.12 -15.38
CA ARG A 5 9.91 18.32 -14.90
C ARG A 5 10.22 19.77 -14.61
N PHE A 6 9.76 20.70 -15.45
CA PHE A 6 9.95 22.14 -15.26
C PHE A 6 9.29 22.62 -13.95
N ASN A 7 8.08 22.13 -13.65
CA ASN A 7 7.34 22.52 -12.44
C ASN A 7 7.86 21.84 -11.16
N HIS A 8 8.66 20.77 -11.29
CA HIS A 8 9.23 20.00 -10.18
C HIS A 8 10.74 19.83 -10.35
N PRO A 9 11.53 20.91 -10.21
CA PRO A 9 12.98 20.89 -10.44
C PRO A 9 13.74 20.03 -9.41
N ASP A 10 13.17 19.79 -8.25
CA ASP A 10 13.67 18.95 -7.16
C ASP A 10 13.42 17.45 -7.35
N TYR A 11 12.57 17.07 -8.34
CA TYR A 11 12.31 15.65 -8.63
C TYR A 11 13.41 15.07 -9.51
N ILE A 12 13.68 13.79 -9.34
CA ILE A 12 14.75 13.07 -10.02
C ILE A 12 14.23 12.16 -11.13
N PHE A 13 15.07 11.85 -12.11
CA PHE A 13 14.82 10.75 -13.02
C PHE A 13 15.07 9.42 -12.31
N PRO A 14 14.11 8.47 -12.37
CA PRO A 14 14.30 7.15 -11.81
C PRO A 14 15.32 6.35 -12.63
N ILE A 15 16.02 5.43 -11.98
CA ILE A 15 17.05 4.58 -12.60
C ILE A 15 16.48 3.18 -12.78
N PRO A 16 16.36 2.66 -14.03
CA PRO A 16 16.02 1.27 -14.26
C PRO A 16 17.05 0.34 -13.59
N ASP A 17 16.57 -0.75 -12.99
CA ASP A 17 17.39 -1.69 -12.24
C ASP A 17 16.84 -3.11 -12.38
N ASP A 18 17.69 -4.07 -12.71
CA ASP A 18 17.29 -5.47 -12.86
C ASP A 18 17.43 -6.29 -11.57
N GLU A 19 18.10 -5.75 -10.55
CA GLU A 19 18.38 -6.45 -9.30
C GLU A 19 17.26 -6.28 -8.26
N VAL A 20 16.48 -5.19 -8.34
CA VAL A 20 15.41 -4.88 -7.38
C VAL A 20 14.13 -4.51 -8.11
N ILE A 21 12.98 -4.91 -7.56
CA ILE A 21 11.67 -4.47 -8.07
C ILE A 21 11.51 -2.96 -7.88
N LEU A 22 11.84 -2.48 -6.68
CA LEU A 22 11.77 -1.08 -6.30
C LEU A 22 12.72 -0.81 -5.12
N ARG A 23 13.49 0.27 -5.19
CA ARG A 23 14.25 0.81 -4.06
C ARG A 23 14.30 2.33 -4.15
N GLY A 24 13.86 3.01 -3.10
CA GLY A 24 13.92 4.46 -3.07
C GLY A 24 14.14 5.02 -1.67
N GLU A 25 14.84 6.16 -1.63
CA GLU A 25 15.07 6.95 -0.43
C GLU A 25 14.26 8.24 -0.50
N ALA A 26 13.73 8.66 0.65
CA ALA A 26 12.94 9.87 0.79
C ALA A 26 11.82 10.00 -0.25
N ILE A 27 11.09 8.91 -0.48
CA ILE A 27 9.98 8.87 -1.45
C ILE A 27 8.81 9.67 -0.88
N GLY A 28 8.36 10.68 -1.62
CA GLY A 28 7.24 11.54 -1.26
C GLY A 28 6.07 11.44 -2.23
N HIS A 29 4.88 11.81 -1.79
CA HIS A 29 3.70 11.85 -2.66
C HIS A 29 3.81 13.02 -3.65
N PRO A 30 3.86 12.78 -4.97
CA PRO A 30 4.16 13.84 -5.94
C PRO A 30 3.08 14.93 -6.05
N MET A 31 1.86 14.64 -5.60
CA MET A 31 0.75 15.60 -5.62
C MET A 31 0.58 16.38 -4.30
N LEU A 32 1.41 16.10 -3.28
CA LEU A 32 1.37 16.88 -2.04
C LEU A 32 2.40 18.03 -2.08
N PRO A 33 2.03 19.22 -1.57
CA PRO A 33 2.98 20.32 -1.39
C PRO A 33 4.17 19.89 -0.56
N ALA A 34 5.35 20.41 -0.86
CA ALA A 34 6.60 20.06 -0.15
C ALA A 34 6.49 20.30 1.38
N SER A 35 5.76 21.33 1.79
CA SER A 35 5.53 21.67 3.22
C SER A 35 4.66 20.65 3.99
N GLN A 36 3.88 19.84 3.28
CA GLN A 36 2.97 18.84 3.88
C GLN A 36 3.43 17.42 3.61
N ARG A 37 4.48 17.26 2.81
CA ARG A 37 4.96 15.98 2.32
C ARG A 37 5.87 15.31 3.34
N ILE A 38 5.44 14.19 3.89
CA ILE A 38 6.31 13.33 4.68
C ILE A 38 6.88 12.27 3.74
N VAL A 39 8.18 12.10 3.77
CA VAL A 39 8.91 11.15 2.93
C VAL A 39 9.24 9.88 3.71
N ASN A 40 9.30 8.75 3.02
CA ASN A 40 9.68 7.46 3.58
C ASN A 40 10.65 6.72 2.65
N ASP A 41 11.55 5.94 3.23
CA ASP A 41 12.36 4.98 2.49
C ASP A 41 11.57 3.70 2.31
N PHE A 42 11.71 3.07 1.15
CA PHE A 42 11.03 1.83 0.89
C PHE A 42 11.74 1.00 -0.18
N GLN A 43 11.70 -0.33 -0.01
CA GLN A 43 12.19 -1.24 -1.04
C GLN A 43 11.35 -2.51 -1.13
N VAL A 44 11.32 -3.09 -2.33
CA VAL A 44 10.90 -4.46 -2.62
C VAL A 44 12.05 -5.09 -3.40
N ALA A 45 12.75 -6.03 -2.76
CA ALA A 45 13.99 -6.54 -3.33
C ALA A 45 13.74 -7.52 -4.49
N ARG A 46 12.73 -8.36 -4.38
CA ARG A 46 12.50 -9.45 -5.33
C ARG A 46 11.03 -9.78 -5.50
N LEU A 47 10.73 -10.59 -6.49
CA LEU A 47 9.41 -11.14 -6.73
C LEU A 47 8.95 -12.01 -5.55
N HIS A 48 7.64 -12.08 -5.32
CA HIS A 48 6.98 -12.76 -4.19
C HIS A 48 7.26 -12.14 -2.81
N GLU A 49 7.71 -10.89 -2.74
CA GLU A 49 7.74 -10.12 -1.49
C GLU A 49 6.49 -9.25 -1.36
N PHE A 50 5.79 -9.41 -0.26
CA PHE A 50 4.57 -8.67 0.09
C PHE A 50 4.76 -7.93 1.41
N TYR A 51 4.49 -6.64 1.39
CA TYR A 51 4.58 -5.79 2.57
C TYR A 51 3.19 -5.55 3.13
N ILE A 52 2.92 -6.13 4.31
CA ILE A 52 1.68 -5.90 5.05
C ILE A 52 1.85 -4.64 5.88
N VAL A 53 1.09 -3.60 5.52
CA VAL A 53 1.16 -2.28 6.15
C VAL A 53 -0.02 -2.13 7.10
N THR A 54 0.24 -2.22 8.40
CA THR A 54 -0.76 -2.08 9.46
C THR A 54 -0.78 -0.66 10.04
N GLY A 55 -1.81 -0.35 10.80
CA GLY A 55 -1.96 0.94 11.47
C GLY A 55 -3.41 1.38 11.56
N ALA A 56 -3.68 2.31 12.45
CA ALA A 56 -5.00 2.87 12.65
C ALA A 56 -5.49 3.67 11.42
N ASN A 57 -6.78 4.00 11.40
CA ASN A 57 -7.30 4.92 10.41
C ASN A 57 -6.64 6.30 10.57
N MET A 58 -6.44 7.00 9.44
CA MET A 58 -5.74 8.29 9.34
C MET A 58 -4.23 8.24 9.62
N ALA A 59 -3.64 7.09 9.95
CA ALA A 59 -2.19 6.97 10.23
C ALA A 59 -1.29 7.14 8.99
N GLY A 60 -1.85 7.16 7.77
CA GLY A 60 -1.08 7.41 6.54
C GLY A 60 -0.97 6.23 5.58
N LYS A 61 -1.50 5.03 5.91
CA LYS A 61 -1.41 3.81 5.08
C LYS A 61 -1.78 4.05 3.61
N SER A 62 -3.00 4.50 3.35
CA SER A 62 -3.50 4.72 1.98
C SER A 62 -2.70 5.80 1.22
N THR A 63 -2.22 6.83 1.93
CA THR A 63 -1.36 7.87 1.34
C THR A 63 -0.02 7.28 0.93
N PHE A 64 0.58 6.43 1.77
CA PHE A 64 1.83 5.74 1.45
C PHE A 64 1.66 4.80 0.25
N LEU A 65 0.62 3.99 0.21
CA LEU A 65 0.34 3.12 -0.93
C LEU A 65 0.24 3.92 -2.24
N ARG A 66 -0.47 5.06 -2.21
CA ARG A 66 -0.56 5.97 -3.36
C ARG A 66 0.80 6.59 -3.70
N THR A 67 1.59 6.93 -2.70
CA THR A 67 2.95 7.48 -2.90
C THR A 67 3.79 6.52 -3.72
N ILE A 68 3.85 5.25 -3.33
CA ILE A 68 4.62 4.24 -4.04
C ILE A 68 4.03 4.01 -5.45
N GLY A 69 2.71 3.79 -5.55
CA GLY A 69 2.05 3.52 -6.82
C GLY A 69 2.21 4.65 -7.83
N THR A 70 2.02 5.91 -7.42
CA THR A 70 2.14 7.05 -8.32
C THR A 70 3.57 7.25 -8.80
N ASN A 71 4.59 7.15 -7.92
CA ASN A 71 5.98 7.25 -8.34
C ASN A 71 6.38 6.10 -9.28
N LEU A 72 5.89 4.88 -9.05
CA LEU A 72 6.16 3.74 -9.92
C LEU A 72 5.50 3.91 -11.30
N ILE A 73 4.28 4.47 -11.37
CA ILE A 73 3.64 4.84 -12.64
C ILE A 73 4.45 5.90 -13.36
N LEU A 74 4.88 6.96 -12.67
CA LEU A 74 5.72 8.01 -13.24
C LEU A 74 7.03 7.44 -13.77
N ALA A 75 7.67 6.54 -13.03
CA ALA A 75 8.89 5.87 -13.43
C ALA A 75 8.70 5.03 -14.69
N ASN A 76 7.64 4.20 -14.77
CA ASN A 76 7.30 3.43 -15.96
C ASN A 76 7.04 4.32 -17.20
N CYS A 77 6.56 5.55 -16.99
CA CYS A 77 6.35 6.52 -18.06
C CYS A 77 7.61 7.32 -18.42
N GLY A 78 8.77 7.06 -17.80
CA GLY A 78 9.98 7.84 -17.99
C GLY A 78 9.92 9.28 -17.45
N CYS A 79 9.00 9.54 -16.51
CA CYS A 79 8.87 10.82 -15.83
C CYS A 79 9.81 10.93 -14.65
N VAL A 80 10.02 12.17 -14.17
CA VAL A 80 10.65 12.40 -12.87
C VAL A 80 9.75 11.93 -11.73
N VAL A 81 10.36 11.46 -10.64
CA VAL A 81 9.72 10.96 -9.44
C VAL A 81 10.07 11.79 -8.22
N CYS A 82 9.18 11.82 -7.24
CA CYS A 82 9.38 12.54 -6.01
C CYS A 82 10.16 11.68 -5.00
N ALA A 83 11.47 11.68 -5.10
CA ALA A 83 12.36 10.93 -4.23
C ALA A 83 13.79 11.52 -4.25
N LYS A 84 14.61 11.16 -3.26
CA LYS A 84 16.06 11.44 -3.27
C LYS A 84 16.81 10.46 -4.18
N THR A 85 16.46 9.18 -4.09
CA THR A 85 16.92 8.12 -5.00
C THR A 85 15.73 7.24 -5.37
N PHE A 86 15.71 6.68 -6.59
CA PHE A 86 14.64 5.78 -7.01
C PHE A 86 15.17 4.83 -8.10
N ARG A 87 15.31 3.57 -7.74
CA ARG A 87 15.66 2.48 -8.63
C ARG A 87 14.46 1.55 -8.77
N PHE A 88 14.17 1.11 -9.98
CA PHE A 88 12.97 0.32 -10.23
C PHE A 88 13.14 -0.62 -11.42
N GLN A 89 12.44 -1.74 -11.38
CA GLN A 89 12.25 -2.59 -12.54
C GLN A 89 10.98 -2.15 -13.27
N PRO A 90 10.97 -1.97 -14.59
CA PRO A 90 9.74 -1.80 -15.35
C PRO A 90 8.80 -2.98 -15.08
N ILE A 91 7.60 -2.70 -14.56
CA ILE A 91 6.67 -3.71 -14.07
C ILE A 91 5.23 -3.26 -14.25
N ALA A 92 4.35 -4.19 -14.62
CA ALA A 92 2.91 -3.95 -14.63
C ALA A 92 2.39 -3.65 -13.22
N ILE A 93 1.39 -2.78 -13.11
CA ILE A 93 0.84 -2.35 -11.81
C ILE A 93 -0.65 -2.64 -11.76
N PHE A 94 -1.09 -3.32 -10.71
CA PHE A 94 -2.50 -3.50 -10.40
C PHE A 94 -2.83 -2.87 -9.06
N SER A 95 -3.82 -1.98 -9.02
CA SER A 95 -4.23 -1.35 -7.76
C SER A 95 -5.70 -1.62 -7.45
N SER A 96 -5.98 -1.92 -6.19
CA SER A 96 -7.34 -1.99 -5.63
C SER A 96 -7.37 -1.18 -4.33
N MET A 97 -7.71 0.11 -4.45
CA MET A 97 -7.64 1.05 -3.32
C MET A 97 -9.02 1.55 -2.87
N ARG A 98 -10.00 1.53 -3.72
CA ARG A 98 -11.41 1.83 -3.40
C ARG A 98 -12.29 1.13 -4.41
N THR A 99 -13.22 0.33 -3.94
CA THR A 99 -14.36 -0.13 -4.73
C THR A 99 -15.51 0.83 -4.46
N ALA A 100 -16.09 1.37 -5.51
CA ALA A 100 -17.32 2.13 -5.40
C ALA A 100 -18.52 1.19 -5.57
N ASP A 101 -19.54 1.35 -4.74
CA ASP A 101 -20.82 0.70 -4.96
C ASP A 101 -21.36 1.12 -6.33
N ASN A 102 -21.74 0.14 -7.14
CA ASN A 102 -22.43 0.40 -8.39
C ASN A 102 -23.88 -0.09 -8.27
N LEU A 103 -24.70 0.71 -7.59
CA LEU A 103 -26.13 0.45 -7.40
C LEU A 103 -26.86 0.24 -8.73
N ALA A 104 -26.39 0.86 -9.82
CA ALA A 104 -26.99 0.72 -11.15
C ALA A 104 -26.81 -0.69 -11.75
N LYS A 105 -25.86 -1.48 -11.27
CA LYS A 105 -25.61 -2.86 -11.73
C LYS A 105 -26.15 -3.93 -10.77
N GLY A 106 -26.80 -3.57 -9.67
CA GLY A 106 -27.34 -4.50 -8.67
C GLY A 106 -26.29 -5.40 -8.01
N THR A 107 -25.00 -5.03 -8.11
CA THR A 107 -23.89 -5.79 -7.59
C THR A 107 -23.60 -5.33 -6.17
N SER A 108 -23.65 -6.24 -5.20
CA SER A 108 -23.26 -5.92 -3.83
C SER A 108 -21.77 -5.52 -3.78
N TYR A 109 -21.41 -4.62 -2.85
CA TYR A 109 -20.04 -4.19 -2.62
C TYR A 109 -19.05 -5.36 -2.54
N PHE A 110 -19.42 -6.40 -1.79
CA PHE A 110 -18.61 -7.62 -1.63
C PHE A 110 -18.38 -8.36 -2.96
N HIS A 111 -19.42 -8.50 -3.77
CA HIS A 111 -19.31 -9.17 -5.07
C HIS A 111 -18.41 -8.37 -6.04
N ALA A 112 -18.52 -7.04 -6.05
CA ALA A 112 -17.66 -6.18 -6.87
C ALA A 112 -16.19 -6.31 -6.45
N GLU A 113 -15.93 -6.45 -5.15
CA GLU A 113 -14.59 -6.69 -4.60
C GLU A 113 -14.05 -8.05 -5.03
N LEU A 114 -14.83 -9.13 -4.96
CA LEU A 114 -14.44 -10.46 -5.45
C LEU A 114 -14.11 -10.44 -6.95
N LEU A 115 -14.89 -9.75 -7.77
CA LEU A 115 -14.61 -9.59 -9.20
C LEU A 115 -13.28 -8.86 -9.43
N ARG A 116 -12.96 -7.86 -8.59
CA ARG A 116 -11.69 -7.15 -8.66
C ARG A 116 -10.51 -8.04 -8.29
N LEU A 117 -10.63 -8.89 -7.26
CA LEU A 117 -9.62 -9.87 -6.89
C LEU A 117 -9.44 -10.94 -7.98
N LYS A 118 -10.54 -11.38 -8.61
CA LYS A 118 -10.49 -12.28 -9.78
C LYS A 118 -9.72 -11.64 -10.93
N GLN A 119 -10.01 -10.38 -11.26
CA GLN A 119 -9.29 -9.64 -12.30
C GLN A 119 -7.79 -9.52 -11.98
N LEU A 120 -7.40 -9.35 -10.70
CA LEU A 120 -6.00 -9.36 -10.29
C LEU A 120 -5.34 -10.68 -10.66
N VAL A 121 -5.95 -11.82 -10.31
CA VAL A 121 -5.41 -13.15 -10.62
C VAL A 121 -5.27 -13.34 -12.13
N GLU A 122 -6.31 -13.03 -12.90
CA GLU A 122 -6.30 -13.11 -14.36
C GLU A 122 -5.24 -12.21 -15.02
N THR A 123 -4.96 -11.05 -14.40
CA THR A 123 -3.88 -10.16 -14.85
C THR A 123 -2.52 -10.76 -14.51
N ALA A 124 -2.34 -11.26 -13.31
CA ALA A 124 -1.09 -11.87 -12.86
C ALA A 124 -0.71 -13.14 -13.67
N GLU A 125 -1.70 -13.86 -14.19
CA GLU A 125 -1.47 -15.04 -15.05
C GLU A 125 -1.00 -14.66 -16.46
N LYS A 126 -1.17 -13.41 -16.87
CA LYS A 126 -0.79 -12.90 -18.21
C LYS A 126 0.50 -12.09 -18.23
N GLU A 127 0.90 -11.59 -17.05
CA GLU A 127 2.08 -10.74 -16.90
C GLU A 127 3.26 -11.55 -16.37
N ASP A 128 4.46 -11.30 -16.86
CA ASP A 128 5.67 -11.92 -16.34
C ASP A 128 5.99 -11.46 -14.91
N LYS A 129 5.58 -10.22 -14.57
CA LYS A 129 5.75 -9.60 -13.27
C LYS A 129 4.64 -8.57 -13.02
N LEU A 130 4.04 -8.62 -11.85
CA LEU A 130 2.98 -7.70 -11.45
C LEU A 130 3.26 -7.11 -10.07
N PHE A 131 3.22 -5.78 -9.97
CA PHE A 131 3.25 -5.08 -8.69
C PHE A 131 1.83 -4.74 -8.26
N ILE A 132 1.41 -5.22 -7.09
CA ILE A 132 0.07 -5.00 -6.57
C ILE A 132 0.04 -3.98 -5.45
N ILE A 133 -1.05 -3.21 -5.39
CA ILE A 133 -1.33 -2.25 -4.33
C ILE A 133 -2.77 -2.48 -3.87
N LEU A 134 -2.93 -3.05 -2.69
CA LEU A 134 -4.23 -3.40 -2.12
C LEU A 134 -4.48 -2.59 -0.83
N ASP A 135 -5.55 -1.80 -0.81
CA ASP A 135 -5.95 -1.02 0.36
C ASP A 135 -7.20 -1.65 0.98
N GLU A 136 -6.96 -2.59 1.87
CA GLU A 136 -7.93 -3.47 2.50
C GLU A 136 -8.71 -4.35 1.52
N ILE A 137 -8.66 -5.64 1.74
CA ILE A 137 -9.39 -6.63 0.95
C ILE A 137 -10.54 -7.23 1.77
N LEU A 138 -11.60 -7.65 1.07
CA LEU A 138 -12.79 -8.32 1.62
C LEU A 138 -13.51 -7.49 2.71
N LYS A 139 -13.72 -6.19 2.44
CA LYS A 139 -14.39 -5.27 3.38
C LYS A 139 -15.88 -5.57 3.58
N GLY A 140 -16.51 -6.19 2.60
CA GLY A 140 -17.97 -6.40 2.55
C GLY A 140 -18.49 -7.62 3.28
N THR A 141 -17.69 -8.29 4.15
CA THR A 141 -18.09 -9.46 4.91
C THR A 141 -17.76 -9.32 6.41
N ASN A 142 -18.18 -10.29 7.23
CA ASN A 142 -17.87 -10.32 8.65
C ASN A 142 -16.36 -10.52 8.90
N SER A 143 -15.90 -10.20 10.10
CA SER A 143 -14.46 -10.16 10.43
C SER A 143 -13.77 -11.53 10.31
N VAL A 144 -14.45 -12.62 10.64
CA VAL A 144 -13.89 -13.98 10.59
C VAL A 144 -13.71 -14.44 9.14
N ASP A 145 -14.73 -14.26 8.31
CA ASP A 145 -14.66 -14.61 6.88
C ASP A 145 -13.66 -13.70 6.14
N LYS A 146 -13.61 -12.41 6.50
CA LYS A 146 -12.63 -11.46 5.98
C LYS A 146 -11.21 -11.95 6.24
N LEU A 147 -10.88 -12.30 7.49
CA LEU A 147 -9.55 -12.76 7.86
C LEU A 147 -9.18 -14.06 7.13
N ASN A 148 -10.06 -15.05 7.16
CA ASN A 148 -9.80 -16.35 6.53
C ASN A 148 -9.69 -16.23 5.00
N GLY A 149 -10.60 -15.52 4.36
CA GLY A 149 -10.56 -15.26 2.92
C GLY A 149 -9.33 -14.48 2.50
N SER A 150 -8.95 -13.46 3.28
CA SER A 150 -7.73 -12.68 3.03
C SER A 150 -6.48 -13.53 3.13
N ARG A 151 -6.36 -14.40 4.14
CA ARG A 151 -5.23 -15.34 4.28
C ARG A 151 -5.12 -16.27 3.08
N LEU A 152 -6.21 -16.90 2.70
CA LEU A 152 -6.25 -17.82 1.55
C LEU A 152 -5.88 -17.11 0.25
N PHE A 153 -6.40 -15.90 0.04
CA PHE A 153 -6.10 -15.11 -1.14
C PHE A 153 -4.62 -14.70 -1.18
N LEU A 154 -4.05 -14.20 -0.09
CA LEU A 154 -2.64 -13.82 -0.03
C LEU A 154 -1.71 -15.02 -0.22
N GLN A 155 -2.07 -16.21 0.30
CA GLN A 155 -1.34 -17.44 0.04
C GLN A 155 -1.40 -17.84 -1.45
N LYS A 156 -2.55 -17.67 -2.11
CA LYS A 156 -2.67 -17.90 -3.56
C LYS A 156 -1.72 -17.00 -4.36
N LEU A 157 -1.51 -15.75 -3.93
CA LEU A 157 -0.59 -14.83 -4.62
C LEU A 157 0.87 -15.33 -4.63
N LEU A 158 1.28 -16.18 -3.67
CA LEU A 158 2.63 -16.77 -3.65
C LEU A 158 2.90 -17.68 -4.85
N SER A 159 1.87 -18.21 -5.49
CA SER A 159 2.00 -19.05 -6.70
C SER A 159 1.97 -18.24 -8.01
N LEU A 160 1.86 -16.92 -7.94
CA LEU A 160 1.77 -16.02 -9.08
C LEU A 160 3.00 -15.09 -9.13
N PRO A 161 3.39 -14.57 -10.30
CA PRO A 161 4.54 -13.67 -10.43
C PRO A 161 4.22 -12.25 -9.89
N VAL A 162 3.92 -12.14 -8.61
CA VAL A 162 3.39 -10.93 -7.97
C VAL A 162 4.25 -10.52 -6.79
N SER A 163 4.39 -9.22 -6.60
CA SER A 163 4.93 -8.59 -5.37
C SER A 163 4.13 -7.33 -5.06
N GLY A 164 4.19 -6.81 -3.86
CA GLY A 164 3.56 -5.51 -3.60
C GLY A 164 3.18 -5.18 -2.17
N LEU A 165 2.23 -4.26 -2.06
CA LEU A 165 1.80 -3.61 -0.83
C LEU A 165 0.34 -3.97 -0.50
N ILE A 166 0.10 -4.32 0.76
CA ILE A 166 -1.22 -4.64 1.28
C ILE A 166 -1.44 -3.84 2.56
N ALA A 167 -2.27 -2.81 2.50
CA ALA A 167 -2.67 -2.10 3.72
C ALA A 167 -3.86 -2.81 4.37
N THR A 168 -3.83 -2.93 5.68
CA THR A 168 -4.92 -3.49 6.47
C THR A 168 -4.94 -2.91 7.88
N HIS A 169 -6.11 -2.89 8.50
CA HIS A 169 -6.24 -2.67 9.93
C HIS A 169 -6.41 -3.99 10.71
N ASP A 170 -6.46 -5.12 10.02
CA ASP A 170 -6.50 -6.45 10.63
C ASP A 170 -5.08 -6.92 10.97
N LEU A 171 -4.73 -6.83 12.24
CA LEU A 171 -3.39 -7.17 12.74
C LEU A 171 -3.07 -8.66 12.63
N GLU A 172 -4.11 -9.51 12.61
CA GLU A 172 -3.95 -10.96 12.48
C GLU A 172 -3.39 -11.39 11.11
N LEU A 173 -3.57 -10.57 10.07
CA LEU A 173 -2.92 -10.81 8.77
C LEU A 173 -1.40 -10.71 8.86
N GLY A 174 -0.88 -9.91 9.79
CA GLY A 174 0.56 -9.81 10.02
C GLY A 174 1.21 -11.13 10.44
N LYS A 175 0.45 -12.07 11.02
CA LYS A 175 0.95 -13.42 11.37
C LYS A 175 1.34 -14.26 10.16
N LEU A 176 0.98 -13.85 8.93
CA LEU A 176 1.50 -14.47 7.72
C LEU A 176 3.03 -14.38 7.61
N ALA A 177 3.64 -13.33 8.18
CA ALA A 177 5.09 -13.20 8.22
C ALA A 177 5.77 -14.27 9.09
N ASP A 178 5.08 -14.77 10.12
CA ASP A 178 5.61 -15.86 10.98
C ASP A 178 5.60 -17.21 10.23
N VAL A 179 4.59 -17.41 9.36
CA VAL A 179 4.43 -18.65 8.59
C VAL A 179 5.27 -18.63 7.31
N PHE A 180 5.37 -17.48 6.65
CA PHE A 180 6.08 -17.27 5.39
C PHE A 180 7.06 -16.10 5.47
N PRO A 181 8.11 -16.17 6.31
CA PRO A 181 8.99 -15.04 6.63
C PRO A 181 9.84 -14.53 5.46
N ARG A 182 9.95 -15.32 4.38
CA ARG A 182 10.64 -14.91 3.15
C ARG A 182 9.74 -14.13 2.18
N HIS A 183 8.43 -14.13 2.41
CA HIS A 183 7.43 -13.60 1.50
C HIS A 183 6.64 -12.44 2.10
N PHE A 184 6.29 -12.49 3.37
CA PHE A 184 5.53 -11.43 4.02
C PHE A 184 6.40 -10.67 5.02
N ILE A 185 6.40 -9.35 4.88
CA ILE A 185 7.17 -8.42 5.70
C ILE A 185 6.19 -7.43 6.32
N ASN A 186 6.24 -7.30 7.64
CA ASN A 186 5.36 -6.38 8.36
C ASN A 186 5.98 -4.99 8.45
N ASN A 187 5.18 -4.00 8.08
CA ASN A 187 5.43 -2.59 8.34
C ASN A 187 4.20 -1.95 9.00
N CYS A 188 4.39 -0.85 9.68
CA CYS A 188 3.30 -0.15 10.32
C CYS A 188 3.47 1.36 10.30
N PHE A 189 2.34 2.04 10.47
CA PHE A 189 2.26 3.44 10.84
C PHE A 189 1.73 3.53 12.26
N GLU A 190 2.55 4.08 13.16
CA GLU A 190 2.20 4.25 14.57
C GLU A 190 1.65 5.64 14.84
N ILE A 191 0.85 5.73 15.88
CA ILE A 191 0.29 6.97 16.39
C ILE A 191 0.94 7.23 17.73
N ALA A 192 1.48 8.43 17.94
CA ALA A 192 1.95 8.85 19.24
C ALA A 192 0.81 9.51 20.03
N HIS A 193 0.72 9.15 21.30
CA HIS A 193 -0.23 9.71 22.25
C HIS A 193 0.51 10.52 23.32
N SER A 194 0.05 11.76 23.54
CA SER A 194 0.48 12.58 24.68
C SER A 194 -0.76 13.07 25.39
N GLY A 195 -1.17 12.35 26.45
CA GLY A 195 -2.45 12.62 27.13
C GLY A 195 -3.64 12.40 26.18
N THR A 196 -4.40 13.48 25.92
CA THR A 196 -5.55 13.48 25.00
C THR A 196 -5.17 13.84 23.55
N GLU A 197 -3.92 14.22 23.30
CA GLU A 197 -3.48 14.60 21.95
C GLU A 197 -2.98 13.38 21.19
N ILE A 198 -3.43 13.29 19.94
CA ILE A 198 -2.99 12.30 18.97
C ILE A 198 -2.10 13.01 17.96
N SER A 199 -0.88 12.53 17.78
CA SER A 199 0.03 13.01 16.75
C SER A 199 0.38 11.88 15.76
N TYR A 200 0.56 12.26 14.52
CA TYR A 200 0.87 11.38 13.40
C TYR A 200 2.21 11.79 12.82
N ASP A 201 3.21 10.92 12.89
CA ASP A 201 4.52 11.19 12.25
C ASP A 201 4.53 10.78 10.77
N TYR A 202 3.57 9.97 10.33
CA TYR A 202 3.44 9.43 8.99
C TYR A 202 4.71 8.72 8.50
N LYS A 203 5.47 8.13 9.45
CA LYS A 203 6.69 7.37 9.16
C LYS A 203 6.43 5.88 9.16
N LEU A 204 6.87 5.24 8.08
CA LEU A 204 6.83 3.78 7.96
C LEU A 204 7.84 3.17 8.93
N LYS A 205 7.40 2.23 9.74
CA LYS A 205 8.21 1.51 10.72
C LYS A 205 8.11 0.01 10.50
N PRO A 206 9.15 -0.77 10.79
CA PRO A 206 9.05 -2.23 10.76
C PRO A 206 8.13 -2.75 11.88
N GLY A 207 7.45 -3.87 11.60
CA GLY A 207 6.59 -4.55 12.56
C GLY A 207 5.10 -4.32 12.36
N ILE A 208 4.30 -4.82 13.31
CA ILE A 208 2.83 -4.71 13.32
C ILE A 208 2.44 -3.56 14.26
N SER A 209 1.48 -2.74 13.87
CA SER A 209 0.99 -1.64 14.70
C SER A 209 0.41 -2.14 16.03
N GLN A 210 0.75 -1.45 17.11
CA GLN A 210 0.25 -1.74 18.45
C GLN A 210 -0.82 -0.76 18.91
N THR A 211 -1.05 0.32 18.15
CA THR A 211 -1.95 1.41 18.55
C THR A 211 -3.30 1.34 17.85
N MET A 212 -4.37 1.39 18.66
CA MET A 212 -5.75 1.58 18.22
C MET A 212 -6.23 2.95 18.66
N ASN A 213 -6.87 3.72 17.76
CA ASN A 213 -7.27 5.10 18.05
C ASN A 213 -8.78 5.34 18.14
N ALA A 214 -9.61 4.36 17.80
CA ALA A 214 -11.06 4.58 17.70
C ALA A 214 -11.68 5.08 19.00
N SER A 215 -11.38 4.44 20.15
CA SER A 215 -11.91 4.84 21.46
C SER A 215 -11.38 6.20 21.93
N ILE A 216 -10.16 6.54 21.59
CA ILE A 216 -9.54 7.84 21.92
C ILE A 216 -10.16 8.95 21.06
N LEU A 217 -10.38 8.70 19.78
CA LEU A 217 -11.06 9.64 18.89
C LEU A 217 -12.50 9.89 19.33
N LEU A 218 -13.24 8.85 19.73
CA LEU A 218 -14.60 8.98 20.26
C LEU A 218 -14.62 9.86 21.51
N LYS A 219 -13.69 9.66 22.45
CA LYS A 219 -13.54 10.52 23.62
C LYS A 219 -13.22 11.97 23.26
N LYS A 220 -12.27 12.19 22.34
CA LYS A 220 -11.87 13.52 21.88
C LYS A 220 -13.01 14.28 21.20
N MET A 221 -13.90 13.56 20.52
CA MET A 221 -15.09 14.13 19.87
C MET A 221 -16.29 14.28 20.81
N GLY A 222 -16.14 13.89 22.09
CA GLY A 222 -17.24 13.95 23.06
C GLY A 222 -18.40 13.00 22.77
N LEU A 223 -18.11 11.90 22.08
CA LEU A 223 -19.12 10.90 21.70
C LEU A 223 -19.27 9.78 22.76
N VAL A 224 -18.31 9.68 23.66
CA VAL A 224 -18.27 8.77 24.83
C VAL A 224 -17.47 9.39 25.96
#